data_82228815734f53345f2677c4db001d5a
#
_entry.id   82228815734f53345f2677c4db001d5a
#
_cell.length_a   1.000
_cell.length_b   1.000
_cell.length_c   1.000
_cell.angle_alpha   90.00
_cell.angle_beta   90.00
_cell.angle_gamma   90.00
#
_symmetry.space_group_name_H-M   'P 1'
#
loop_
_entity.id
_entity.type
_entity.pdbx_description
1 polymer ?
#
loop_
_entity_poly.entity_id
_entity_poly.type
_entity_poly.pdbx_seq_one_letter_code
_entity_poly.pdbx_strand_id
1 'polypeptide(L)'
;MALTDKFNEEWNGFKGRLWKEEVNTRQFIQDNYKPYDGDESFLAGPTEATNKLWGKLQKLQKEERAKGGVLECETKVVSGLTAYGPGYIDEEMKDLEKVVGLQTDKPLKRAFMPYGGIKMAQQAASTYGYEVNAKYDKIFNEYHKTHNQAVFDAYTDEMKVARHTHIVTGLPDTYGRGRIVGDYRRVALYGIDYLIERKKADFAATNRQGMRRGDFQLREEIADQVRALQDMKVMAQSYGYDISEPAKNAREAVQWLYFGYLAAIKTQNGAAMSVGRVSTFLDIYIERDIEKGILTEKEAQELIDHMTMKFRMVKFARIPSYNQLFSGDPVWATLEVAGMGQDGRSMVTKNDYRFLHTLE
;
A
#
# COMPACT_ATOMS: atom_id res chain seq x y z
N MET A 1 -14.77 -18.15 -16.46
CA MET A 1 -15.85 -18.28 -15.48
C MET A 1 -16.42 -16.87 -15.30
N ALA A 2 -17.72 -16.67 -15.53
CA ALA A 2 -18.29 -15.35 -15.29
C ALA A 2 -18.36 -15.10 -13.78
N LEU A 3 -18.17 -13.84 -13.34
CA LEU A 3 -18.36 -13.45 -11.93
C LEU A 3 -19.69 -13.95 -11.37
N THR A 4 -20.72 -13.93 -12.22
CA THR A 4 -22.06 -14.38 -11.92
C THR A 4 -22.12 -15.80 -11.33
N ASP A 5 -21.22 -16.71 -11.69
CA ASP A 5 -21.26 -18.08 -11.19
C ASP A 5 -20.67 -18.20 -9.78
N LYS A 6 -19.68 -17.34 -9.42
CA LYS A 6 -19.09 -17.31 -8.08
C LYS A 6 -19.90 -16.48 -7.06
N PHE A 7 -20.68 -15.51 -7.53
CA PHE A 7 -21.39 -14.53 -6.68
C PHE A 7 -22.92 -14.61 -6.80
N ASN A 8 -23.45 -15.70 -7.37
CA ASN A 8 -24.90 -15.88 -7.54
C ASN A 8 -25.67 -16.11 -6.23
N GLU A 9 -25.00 -16.56 -5.20
CA GLU A 9 -25.57 -16.57 -3.86
C GLU A 9 -25.40 -15.19 -3.24
N GLU A 10 -26.20 -14.83 -2.24
CA GLU A 10 -26.10 -13.57 -1.50
C GLU A 10 -24.71 -13.44 -0.88
N TRP A 11 -23.77 -12.91 -1.68
CA TRP A 11 -22.39 -12.79 -1.28
C TRP A 11 -22.28 -12.01 0.02
N ASN A 12 -21.97 -12.71 1.12
CA ASN A 12 -21.84 -12.11 2.44
C ASN A 12 -22.99 -11.17 2.86
N GLY A 13 -24.18 -11.25 2.23
CA GLY A 13 -25.30 -10.38 2.48
C GLY A 13 -25.19 -8.99 1.85
N PHE A 14 -24.20 -8.75 0.97
CA PHE A 14 -24.01 -7.48 0.32
C PHE A 14 -24.97 -7.28 -0.86
N LYS A 15 -25.50 -6.05 -0.98
CA LYS A 15 -26.45 -5.63 -2.02
C LYS A 15 -25.74 -5.22 -3.30
N GLY A 16 -26.53 -5.15 -4.38
CA GLY A 16 -26.06 -4.66 -5.67
C GLY A 16 -25.68 -5.77 -6.63
N ARG A 17 -25.71 -5.44 -7.91
CA ARG A 17 -25.47 -6.38 -9.01
C ARG A 17 -24.23 -6.03 -9.82
N LEU A 18 -24.04 -4.76 -10.16
CA LEU A 18 -23.04 -4.33 -11.12
C LEU A 18 -21.60 -4.70 -10.68
N TRP A 19 -21.28 -4.54 -9.41
CA TRP A 19 -19.98 -4.91 -8.87
C TRP A 19 -19.72 -6.42 -8.83
N LYS A 20 -20.78 -7.24 -8.98
CA LYS A 20 -20.67 -8.69 -9.15
C LYS A 20 -20.43 -9.11 -10.60
N GLU A 21 -20.79 -8.27 -11.55
CA GLU A 21 -20.63 -8.52 -12.98
C GLU A 21 -19.29 -8.01 -13.52
N GLU A 22 -18.80 -6.92 -12.96
CA GLU A 22 -17.54 -6.29 -13.32
C GLU A 22 -16.76 -5.81 -12.08
N VAL A 23 -15.47 -5.50 -12.26
CA VAL A 23 -14.65 -4.92 -11.16
C VAL A 23 -15.08 -3.47 -10.92
N ASN A 24 -15.95 -3.25 -9.94
CA ASN A 24 -16.54 -1.95 -9.64
C ASN A 24 -16.71 -1.72 -8.14
N THR A 25 -15.59 -1.43 -7.46
CA THR A 25 -15.57 -1.14 -6.01
C THR A 25 -16.39 0.11 -5.65
N ARG A 26 -16.48 1.06 -6.59
CA ARG A 26 -17.27 2.27 -6.38
C ARG A 26 -18.75 1.95 -6.25
N GLN A 27 -19.27 1.10 -7.12
CA GLN A 27 -20.67 0.69 -7.05
C GLN A 27 -20.95 -0.18 -5.84
N PHE A 28 -20.01 -1.07 -5.47
CA PHE A 28 -20.13 -1.83 -4.22
C PHE A 28 -20.32 -0.90 -2.99
N ILE A 29 -19.51 0.14 -2.90
CA ILE A 29 -19.64 1.11 -1.79
C ILE A 29 -21.01 1.79 -1.89
N GLN A 30 -21.37 2.31 -3.06
CA GLN A 30 -22.62 3.04 -3.26
C GLN A 30 -23.86 2.22 -2.88
N ASP A 31 -23.85 0.93 -3.12
CA ASP A 31 -24.98 0.03 -2.84
C ASP A 31 -25.04 -0.39 -1.36
N ASN A 32 -23.92 -0.35 -0.61
CA ASN A 32 -23.82 -1.00 0.67
C ASN A 32 -23.50 -0.08 1.85
N TYR A 33 -22.92 1.12 1.64
CA TYR A 33 -22.60 1.99 2.78
C TYR A 33 -23.84 2.60 3.42
N LYS A 34 -23.76 2.82 4.71
CA LYS A 34 -24.78 3.49 5.51
C LYS A 34 -24.16 4.77 6.10
N PRO A 35 -24.70 5.96 5.80
CA PRO A 35 -24.26 7.18 6.49
C PRO A 35 -24.47 7.05 7.99
N TYR A 36 -23.56 7.62 8.76
CA TYR A 36 -23.67 7.73 10.20
C TYR A 36 -23.83 9.20 10.58
N ASP A 37 -24.89 9.49 11.34
CA ASP A 37 -25.26 10.83 11.81
C ASP A 37 -25.21 10.96 13.34
N GLY A 38 -24.67 9.93 14.02
CA GLY A 38 -24.45 9.95 15.45
C GLY A 38 -23.14 10.62 15.86
N ASP A 39 -22.80 10.48 17.11
CA ASP A 39 -21.59 11.02 17.72
C ASP A 39 -20.52 9.93 17.96
N GLU A 40 -19.46 10.28 18.67
CA GLU A 40 -18.32 9.41 18.97
C GLU A 40 -18.50 8.48 20.17
N SER A 41 -19.69 8.45 20.81
CA SER A 41 -19.95 7.70 22.05
C SER A 41 -19.82 6.18 21.91
N PHE A 42 -19.80 5.65 20.68
CA PHE A 42 -19.58 4.23 20.40
C PHE A 42 -18.11 3.83 20.42
N LEU A 43 -17.17 4.79 20.32
CA LEU A 43 -15.74 4.52 20.22
C LEU A 43 -15.24 3.76 21.44
N ALA A 44 -14.44 2.76 21.20
CA ALA A 44 -13.75 1.99 22.22
C ALA A 44 -12.30 2.45 22.35
N GLY A 45 -11.79 2.54 23.55
CA GLY A 45 -10.40 2.83 23.80
C GLY A 45 -9.48 1.70 23.30
N PRO A 46 -8.16 1.94 23.22
CA PRO A 46 -7.19 0.98 22.72
C PRO A 46 -7.17 -0.29 23.58
N THR A 47 -6.95 -1.43 22.92
CA THR A 47 -6.79 -2.71 23.60
C THR A 47 -5.43 -2.81 24.31
N GLU A 48 -5.29 -3.81 25.18
CA GLU A 48 -3.98 -4.11 25.80
C GLU A 48 -2.93 -4.47 24.71
N ALA A 49 -3.34 -5.19 23.65
CA ALA A 49 -2.47 -5.52 22.53
C ALA A 49 -2.03 -4.26 21.76
N THR A 50 -2.97 -3.35 21.45
CA THR A 50 -2.68 -2.05 20.86
C THR A 50 -1.65 -1.28 21.69
N ASN A 51 -1.86 -1.17 23.01
CA ASN A 51 -0.97 -0.44 23.91
C ASN A 51 0.45 -1.05 23.96
N LYS A 52 0.56 -2.39 24.01
CA LYS A 52 1.86 -3.08 24.01
C LYS A 52 2.63 -2.84 22.71
N LEU A 53 1.98 -3.02 21.58
CA LEU A 53 2.59 -2.82 20.25
C LEU A 53 2.95 -1.35 20.02
N TRP A 54 2.09 -0.42 20.40
CA TRP A 54 2.37 1.00 20.31
C TRP A 54 3.57 1.42 21.20
N GLY A 55 3.61 0.93 22.44
CA GLY A 55 4.74 1.16 23.34
C GLY A 55 6.08 0.66 22.76
N LYS A 56 6.09 -0.50 22.11
CA LYS A 56 7.25 -1.02 21.38
C LYS A 56 7.64 -0.11 20.22
N LEU A 57 6.67 0.31 19.40
CA LEU A 57 6.92 1.19 18.26
C LEU A 57 7.46 2.56 18.70
N GLN A 58 6.89 3.15 19.76
CA GLN A 58 7.39 4.41 20.32
C GLN A 58 8.86 4.29 20.80
N LYS A 59 9.22 3.17 21.43
CA LYS A 59 10.60 2.90 21.84
C LYS A 59 11.53 2.86 20.63
N LEU A 60 11.18 2.11 19.61
CA LEU A 60 11.95 2.03 18.34
C LEU A 60 12.09 3.40 17.66
N GLN A 61 11.05 4.24 17.66
CA GLN A 61 11.11 5.60 17.11
C GLN A 61 12.02 6.53 17.93
N LYS A 62 12.09 6.35 19.26
CA LYS A 62 13.04 7.08 20.11
C LYS A 62 14.48 6.66 19.81
N GLU A 63 14.72 5.36 19.66
CA GLU A 63 16.02 4.81 19.27
C GLU A 63 16.45 5.31 17.88
N GLU A 64 15.52 5.30 16.89
CA GLU A 64 15.78 5.83 15.56
C GLU A 64 16.23 7.29 15.61
N ARG A 65 15.53 8.13 16.37
CA ARG A 65 15.90 9.54 16.55
C ARG A 65 17.27 9.71 17.21
N ALA A 66 17.55 8.92 18.24
CA ALA A 66 18.84 8.96 18.92
C ALA A 66 20.03 8.56 18.04
N LYS A 67 19.78 7.72 17.02
CA LYS A 67 20.76 7.30 16.01
C LYS A 67 20.83 8.24 14.77
N GLY A 68 20.26 9.41 14.84
CA GLY A 68 20.28 10.36 13.71
C GLY A 68 19.23 10.10 12.64
N GLY A 69 18.17 9.34 12.97
CA GLY A 69 17.00 9.14 12.12
C GLY A 69 16.99 7.86 11.29
N VAL A 70 17.97 6.97 11.45
CA VAL A 70 18.02 5.67 10.77
C VAL A 70 18.47 4.58 11.74
N LEU A 71 17.67 3.53 11.91
CA LEU A 71 18.06 2.35 12.70
C LEU A 71 18.87 1.36 11.88
N GLU A 72 18.34 0.96 10.73
CA GLU A 72 18.91 -0.03 9.83
C GLU A 72 18.41 0.21 8.40
N CYS A 73 19.20 -0.21 7.41
CA CYS A 73 18.82 -0.21 6.00
C CYS A 73 18.93 -1.62 5.40
N GLU A 74 17.98 -1.95 4.51
CA GLU A 74 18.05 -3.18 3.72
C GLU A 74 18.84 -2.92 2.43
N THR A 75 19.98 -3.52 2.30
CA THR A 75 20.89 -3.34 1.17
C THR A 75 21.18 -4.62 0.38
N LYS A 76 20.65 -5.76 0.83
CA LYS A 76 20.99 -7.08 0.30
C LYS A 76 19.94 -7.67 -0.63
N VAL A 77 18.68 -7.25 -0.48
CA VAL A 77 17.54 -7.86 -1.16
C VAL A 77 17.09 -7.01 -2.33
N VAL A 78 16.88 -7.65 -3.47
CA VAL A 78 16.37 -6.97 -4.69
C VAL A 78 14.92 -6.59 -4.47
N SER A 79 14.53 -5.40 -4.91
CA SER A 79 13.16 -4.91 -4.85
C SER A 79 12.19 -5.83 -5.60
N GLY A 80 11.07 -6.14 -4.94
CA GLY A 80 10.00 -6.99 -5.45
C GLY A 80 9.01 -7.29 -4.32
N LEU A 81 7.84 -7.83 -4.66
CA LEU A 81 6.78 -8.08 -3.66
C LEU A 81 7.22 -9.07 -2.57
N THR A 82 8.01 -10.06 -2.93
CA THR A 82 8.52 -11.10 -2.04
C THR A 82 9.98 -10.88 -1.65
N ALA A 83 10.55 -9.73 -2.00
CA ALA A 83 11.98 -9.44 -1.81
C ALA A 83 12.40 -9.40 -0.34
N TYR A 84 11.46 -9.15 0.56
CA TYR A 84 11.69 -9.08 2.00
C TYR A 84 10.91 -10.21 2.68
N GLY A 85 11.55 -10.88 3.62
CA GLY A 85 10.90 -11.89 4.44
C GLY A 85 9.74 -11.32 5.26
N PRO A 86 8.94 -12.18 5.93
CA PRO A 86 7.91 -11.72 6.84
C PRO A 86 8.54 -10.89 7.97
N GLY A 87 7.87 -9.79 8.34
CA GLY A 87 8.32 -8.90 9.40
C GLY A 87 7.16 -8.51 10.30
N TYR A 88 7.45 -8.38 11.59
CA TYR A 88 6.52 -8.02 12.65
C TYR A 88 7.04 -6.82 13.43
N ILE A 89 6.16 -6.12 14.15
CA ILE A 89 6.56 -5.02 15.07
C ILE A 89 7.50 -5.56 16.14
N ASP A 90 7.18 -6.74 16.64
CA ASP A 90 8.01 -7.49 17.56
C ASP A 90 7.77 -8.98 17.35
N GLU A 91 8.83 -9.76 17.13
CA GLU A 91 8.72 -11.20 16.86
C GLU A 91 8.15 -11.98 18.06
N GLU A 92 8.44 -11.53 19.29
CA GLU A 92 7.93 -12.16 20.52
C GLU A 92 6.44 -11.82 20.76
N MET A 93 5.95 -10.74 20.16
CA MET A 93 4.57 -10.27 20.29
C MET A 93 3.75 -10.41 18.99
N LYS A 94 4.23 -11.13 18.00
CA LYS A 94 3.58 -11.24 16.69
C LYS A 94 2.12 -11.73 16.76
N ASP A 95 1.79 -12.57 17.72
CA ASP A 95 0.42 -13.07 17.92
C ASP A 95 -0.57 -11.99 18.39
N LEU A 96 -0.05 -10.85 18.89
CA LEU A 96 -0.87 -9.69 19.22
C LEU A 96 -1.26 -8.87 17.99
N GLU A 97 -0.49 -8.97 16.90
CA GLU A 97 -0.74 -8.19 15.68
C GLU A 97 -2.00 -8.67 14.96
N LYS A 98 -3.02 -7.84 14.88
CA LYS A 98 -4.26 -8.13 14.13
C LYS A 98 -4.14 -7.80 12.64
N VAL A 99 -3.21 -6.92 12.30
CA VAL A 99 -2.81 -6.61 10.92
C VAL A 99 -1.32 -6.84 10.80
N VAL A 100 -0.91 -7.80 9.98
CA VAL A 100 0.49 -8.21 9.83
C VAL A 100 1.08 -7.69 8.53
N GLY A 101 2.38 -7.62 8.49
CA GLY A 101 3.17 -7.23 7.32
C GLY A 101 3.96 -5.95 7.53
N LEU A 102 5.22 -5.97 7.10
CA LEU A 102 6.10 -4.82 7.07
C LEU A 102 6.70 -4.64 5.68
N GLN A 103 7.18 -3.45 5.40
CA GLN A 103 7.88 -3.15 4.16
C GLN A 103 9.16 -3.99 4.00
N THR A 104 9.86 -4.25 5.10
CA THR A 104 11.04 -5.11 5.19
C THR A 104 10.80 -6.22 6.22
N ASP A 105 11.85 -6.94 6.59
CA ASP A 105 11.81 -8.00 7.62
C ASP A 105 11.81 -7.49 9.07
N LYS A 106 12.08 -6.17 9.27
CA LYS A 106 12.13 -5.55 10.60
C LYS A 106 11.42 -4.20 10.65
N PRO A 107 10.85 -3.83 11.82
CA PRO A 107 10.23 -2.53 11.98
C PRO A 107 11.25 -1.40 11.85
N LEU A 108 10.86 -0.32 11.15
CA LEU A 108 11.68 0.85 10.87
C LEU A 108 12.99 0.59 10.10
N LYS A 109 13.25 -0.63 9.66
CA LYS A 109 14.33 -0.91 8.72
C LYS A 109 13.98 -0.34 7.36
N ARG A 110 14.82 0.56 6.86
CA ARG A 110 14.55 1.30 5.63
C ARG A 110 14.88 0.50 4.40
N ALA A 111 14.05 0.58 3.39
CA ALA A 111 14.28 -0.02 2.10
C ALA A 111 14.98 0.94 1.15
N PHE A 112 15.89 0.41 0.33
CA PHE A 112 16.39 1.07 -0.87
C PHE A 112 15.56 0.62 -2.06
N MET A 113 15.00 1.59 -2.78
CA MET A 113 14.15 1.33 -3.94
C MET A 113 14.81 1.88 -5.21
N PRO A 114 15.65 1.08 -5.89
CA PRO A 114 16.46 1.54 -7.02
C PRO A 114 15.62 1.91 -8.24
N TYR A 115 14.39 1.43 -8.37
CA TYR A 115 13.47 1.84 -9.45
C TYR A 115 13.23 3.35 -9.49
N GLY A 116 13.41 4.03 -8.39
CA GLY A 116 13.34 5.47 -8.31
C GLY A 116 14.58 6.19 -8.81
N GLY A 117 15.73 5.55 -8.77
CA GLY A 117 17.00 6.09 -9.18
C GLY A 117 18.14 5.42 -8.42
N ILE A 118 18.93 4.63 -9.12
CA ILE A 118 20.05 3.90 -8.49
C ILE A 118 21.05 4.87 -7.86
N LYS A 119 21.32 6.02 -8.48
CA LYS A 119 22.24 7.03 -7.92
C LYS A 119 21.75 7.60 -6.59
N MET A 120 20.44 7.82 -6.44
CA MET A 120 19.86 8.26 -5.17
C MET A 120 19.99 7.16 -4.11
N ALA A 121 19.76 5.90 -4.48
CA ALA A 121 19.92 4.76 -3.58
C ALA A 121 21.39 4.62 -3.14
N GLN A 122 22.34 4.76 -4.04
CA GLN A 122 23.78 4.74 -3.74
C GLN A 122 24.18 5.88 -2.80
N GLN A 123 23.72 7.11 -3.06
CA GLN A 123 24.00 8.26 -2.20
C GLN A 123 23.42 8.07 -0.79
N ALA A 124 22.19 7.59 -0.71
CA ALA A 124 21.55 7.30 0.58
C ALA A 124 22.32 6.21 1.33
N ALA A 125 22.69 5.11 0.67
CA ALA A 125 23.47 4.04 1.27
C ALA A 125 24.80 4.57 1.82
N SER A 126 25.60 5.26 1.00
CA SER A 126 26.87 5.85 1.39
C SER A 126 26.74 6.81 2.57
N THR A 127 25.70 7.65 2.58
CA THR A 127 25.44 8.60 3.69
C THR A 127 25.24 7.90 5.04
N TYR A 128 24.62 6.73 5.04
CA TYR A 128 24.33 5.97 6.24
C TYR A 128 25.33 4.85 6.54
N GLY A 129 26.46 4.81 5.81
CA GLY A 129 27.51 3.81 6.02
C GLY A 129 27.18 2.41 5.49
N TYR A 130 26.32 2.31 4.49
CA TYR A 130 25.93 1.08 3.80
C TYR A 130 26.43 1.11 2.35
N GLU A 131 26.53 -0.07 1.76
CA GLU A 131 26.76 -0.23 0.32
C GLU A 131 25.55 -0.87 -0.34
N VAL A 132 25.22 -0.39 -1.54
CA VAL A 132 24.21 -1.04 -2.38
C VAL A 132 24.81 -2.34 -2.93
N ASN A 133 24.03 -3.42 -2.88
CA ASN A 133 24.46 -4.70 -3.43
C ASN A 133 24.86 -4.56 -4.91
N ALA A 134 26.04 -5.12 -5.25
CA ALA A 134 26.61 -5.03 -6.61
C ALA A 134 25.67 -5.56 -7.72
N LYS A 135 24.79 -6.51 -7.39
CA LYS A 135 23.78 -7.00 -8.33
C LYS A 135 22.76 -5.93 -8.69
N TYR A 136 22.31 -5.14 -7.72
CA TYR A 136 21.44 -3.98 -7.96
C TYR A 136 22.13 -2.96 -8.86
N ASP A 137 23.35 -2.62 -8.48
CA ASP A 137 24.15 -1.65 -9.21
C ASP A 137 24.24 -2.03 -10.68
N LYS A 138 24.61 -3.27 -10.97
CA LYS A 138 24.70 -3.81 -12.32
C LYS A 138 23.35 -3.78 -13.06
N ILE A 139 22.26 -4.24 -12.42
CA ILE A 139 20.93 -4.27 -13.05
C ILE A 139 20.51 -2.87 -13.49
N PHE A 140 20.64 -1.88 -12.61
CA PHE A 140 20.10 -0.55 -12.84
C PHE A 140 21.04 0.43 -13.55
N ASN A 141 22.31 0.12 -13.67
CA ASN A 141 23.25 0.90 -14.47
C ASN A 141 23.47 0.31 -15.88
N GLU A 142 23.47 -1.02 -16.01
CA GLU A 142 23.79 -1.65 -17.29
C GLU A 142 22.55 -2.11 -18.07
N TYR A 143 21.56 -2.72 -17.38
CA TYR A 143 20.45 -3.39 -18.06
C TYR A 143 19.12 -2.67 -17.98
N HIS A 144 18.92 -1.84 -16.98
CA HIS A 144 17.63 -1.21 -16.73
C HIS A 144 17.78 0.26 -16.31
N LYS A 145 17.58 1.16 -17.26
CA LYS A 145 17.62 2.60 -16.98
C LYS A 145 16.40 3.01 -16.14
N THR A 146 16.66 3.59 -14.98
CA THR A 146 15.57 4.10 -14.14
C THR A 146 14.91 5.33 -14.75
N HIS A 147 13.66 5.60 -14.40
CA HIS A 147 12.92 6.76 -14.90
C HIS A 147 13.66 8.07 -14.63
N ASN A 148 14.18 8.28 -13.42
CA ASN A 148 14.95 9.47 -13.09
C ASN A 148 16.17 9.63 -13.99
N GLN A 149 16.94 8.59 -14.19
CA GLN A 149 18.12 8.64 -15.04
C GLN A 149 17.73 8.98 -16.47
N ALA A 150 16.64 8.40 -16.98
CA ALA A 150 16.16 8.69 -18.33
C ALA A 150 15.79 10.16 -18.51
N VAL A 151 15.11 10.77 -17.53
CA VAL A 151 14.73 12.19 -17.56
C VAL A 151 15.97 13.09 -17.49
N PHE A 152 16.89 12.83 -16.55
CA PHE A 152 18.11 13.64 -16.42
C PHE A 152 19.06 13.52 -17.62
N ASP A 153 19.09 12.38 -18.26
CA ASP A 153 19.88 12.19 -19.49
C ASP A 153 19.26 12.93 -20.69
N ALA A 154 17.96 13.17 -20.66
CA ALA A 154 17.28 13.96 -21.70
C ALA A 154 17.45 15.48 -21.52
N TYR A 155 17.86 15.94 -20.34
CA TYR A 155 18.11 17.37 -20.11
C TYR A 155 19.36 17.85 -20.84
N THR A 156 19.23 19.00 -21.52
CA THR A 156 20.39 19.71 -22.03
C THR A 156 21.22 20.33 -20.90
N ASP A 157 22.45 20.76 -21.18
CA ASP A 157 23.26 21.39 -20.15
C ASP A 157 22.69 22.73 -19.70
N GLU A 158 22.04 23.48 -20.60
CA GLU A 158 21.32 24.70 -20.27
C GLU A 158 20.14 24.43 -19.34
N MET A 159 19.38 23.35 -19.58
CA MET A 159 18.29 22.95 -18.68
C MET A 159 18.82 22.56 -17.30
N LYS A 160 19.95 21.87 -17.22
CA LYS A 160 20.60 21.54 -15.94
C LYS A 160 21.04 22.78 -15.19
N VAL A 161 21.64 23.75 -15.90
CA VAL A 161 22.04 25.06 -15.32
C VAL A 161 20.81 25.84 -14.84
N ALA A 162 19.79 25.97 -15.69
CA ALA A 162 18.56 26.68 -15.33
C ALA A 162 17.87 26.08 -14.08
N ARG A 163 17.92 24.74 -13.95
CA ARG A 163 17.42 24.05 -12.77
C ARG A 163 18.29 24.29 -11.54
N HIS A 164 19.60 24.25 -11.68
CA HIS A 164 20.55 24.49 -10.58
C HIS A 164 20.46 25.92 -10.05
N THR A 165 20.26 26.87 -10.94
CA THR A 165 20.10 28.30 -10.60
C THR A 165 18.67 28.68 -10.19
N HIS A 166 17.76 27.71 -10.11
CA HIS A 166 16.36 27.90 -9.76
C HIS A 166 15.55 28.80 -10.70
N ILE A 167 16.02 29.06 -11.93
CA ILE A 167 15.25 29.73 -12.99
C ILE A 167 14.08 28.83 -13.41
N VAL A 168 14.31 27.54 -13.48
CA VAL A 168 13.29 26.52 -13.70
C VAL A 168 13.19 25.64 -12.46
N THR A 169 11.99 25.48 -11.93
CA THR A 169 11.72 24.61 -10.80
C THR A 169 10.86 23.44 -11.25
N GLY A 170 10.98 22.32 -10.58
CA GLY A 170 10.18 21.12 -10.81
C GLY A 170 10.96 19.85 -10.53
N LEU A 171 10.20 18.81 -10.27
CA LEU A 171 10.68 17.45 -10.06
C LEU A 171 9.86 16.53 -10.99
N PRO A 172 10.05 16.66 -12.32
CA PRO A 172 9.13 16.06 -13.30
C PRO A 172 9.07 14.55 -13.23
N ASP A 173 10.13 13.95 -12.75
CA ASP A 173 10.37 12.53 -12.69
C ASP A 173 9.98 11.93 -11.33
N THR A 174 10.44 12.53 -10.25
CA THR A 174 10.31 11.98 -8.89
C THR A 174 8.87 11.87 -8.44
N TYR A 175 8.05 12.82 -8.82
CA TYR A 175 6.64 12.85 -8.42
C TYR A 175 5.72 11.97 -9.25
N GLY A 176 6.09 11.60 -10.46
CA GLY A 176 5.30 10.70 -11.30
C GLY A 176 5.19 9.28 -10.75
N ARG A 177 6.16 8.84 -9.97
CA ARG A 177 6.31 7.45 -9.55
C ARG A 177 5.57 7.06 -8.29
N GLY A 178 5.52 7.90 -7.30
CA GLY A 178 4.98 7.56 -5.99
C GLY A 178 3.62 8.17 -5.71
N ARG A 179 2.87 8.55 -6.76
CA ARG A 179 1.59 9.25 -6.61
C ARG A 179 0.40 8.47 -7.12
N ILE A 180 0.59 7.17 -7.30
CA ILE A 180 -0.50 6.29 -7.69
C ILE A 180 -1.26 5.93 -6.42
N VAL A 181 -2.53 6.26 -6.38
CA VAL A 181 -3.46 5.70 -5.42
C VAL A 181 -3.99 4.40 -6.03
N GLY A 182 -3.49 3.27 -5.52
CA GLY A 182 -4.01 1.96 -5.93
C GLY A 182 -5.42 1.74 -5.39
N ASP A 183 -6.23 1.01 -6.12
CA ASP A 183 -7.51 0.55 -5.59
C ASP A 183 -7.32 -0.75 -4.81
N TYR A 184 -6.73 -0.65 -3.62
CA TYR A 184 -6.40 -1.77 -2.73
C TYR A 184 -7.64 -2.52 -2.24
N ARG A 185 -8.82 -1.90 -2.31
CA ARG A 185 -10.12 -2.49 -1.97
C ARG A 185 -10.46 -3.69 -2.85
N ARG A 186 -9.92 -3.71 -4.08
CA ARG A 186 -10.14 -4.82 -5.03
C ARG A 186 -9.65 -6.15 -4.48
N VAL A 187 -8.55 -6.15 -3.74
CA VAL A 187 -8.00 -7.38 -3.14
C VAL A 187 -8.99 -7.96 -2.14
N ALA A 188 -9.56 -7.12 -1.27
CA ALA A 188 -10.54 -7.56 -0.31
C ALA A 188 -11.87 -8.00 -0.96
N LEU A 189 -12.34 -7.26 -1.95
CA LEU A 189 -13.67 -7.51 -2.55
C LEU A 189 -13.69 -8.70 -3.50
N TYR A 190 -12.60 -8.94 -4.23
CA TYR A 190 -12.59 -9.94 -5.31
C TYR A 190 -11.64 -11.12 -5.10
N GLY A 191 -10.63 -10.98 -4.23
CA GLY A 191 -9.55 -11.95 -4.12
C GLY A 191 -8.59 -11.93 -5.31
N ILE A 192 -7.41 -12.48 -5.11
CA ILE A 192 -6.34 -12.41 -6.13
C ILE A 192 -6.62 -13.29 -7.34
N ASP A 193 -7.22 -14.46 -7.16
CA ASP A 193 -7.42 -15.38 -8.28
C ASP A 193 -8.38 -14.81 -9.31
N TYR A 194 -9.44 -14.15 -8.86
CA TYR A 194 -10.33 -13.44 -9.76
C TYR A 194 -9.63 -12.29 -10.50
N LEU A 195 -8.80 -11.50 -9.80
CA LEU A 195 -8.06 -10.40 -10.41
C LEU A 195 -7.07 -10.90 -11.47
N ILE A 196 -6.42 -12.05 -11.23
CA ILE A 196 -5.54 -12.72 -12.20
C ILE A 196 -6.35 -13.12 -13.45
N GLU A 197 -7.51 -13.74 -13.28
CA GLU A 197 -8.37 -14.16 -14.42
C GLU A 197 -8.81 -12.95 -15.26
N ARG A 198 -9.17 -11.83 -14.61
CA ARG A 198 -9.49 -10.59 -15.32
C ARG A 198 -8.30 -10.08 -16.12
N LYS A 199 -7.09 -10.09 -15.56
CA LYS A 199 -5.86 -9.68 -16.27
C LYS A 199 -5.50 -10.61 -17.42
N LYS A 200 -5.70 -11.91 -17.27
CA LYS A 200 -5.55 -12.88 -18.39
C LYS A 200 -6.56 -12.61 -19.52
N ALA A 201 -7.78 -12.24 -19.19
CA ALA A 201 -8.77 -11.84 -20.17
C ALA A 201 -8.37 -10.54 -20.90
N ASP A 202 -7.86 -9.53 -20.15
CA ASP A 202 -7.30 -8.30 -20.74
C ASP A 202 -6.15 -8.63 -21.71
N PHE A 203 -5.22 -9.51 -21.29
CA PHE A 203 -4.11 -9.98 -22.12
C PHE A 203 -4.60 -10.62 -23.43
N ALA A 204 -5.59 -11.52 -23.33
CA ALA A 204 -6.16 -12.18 -24.50
C ALA A 204 -6.85 -11.19 -25.46
N ALA A 205 -7.47 -10.13 -24.94
CA ALA A 205 -8.10 -9.09 -25.75
C ALA A 205 -7.08 -8.30 -26.59
N THR A 206 -5.85 -8.15 -26.13
CA THR A 206 -4.77 -7.45 -26.86
C THR A 206 -4.32 -8.18 -28.12
N ASN A 207 -4.58 -9.50 -28.26
CA ASN A 207 -4.20 -10.28 -29.44
C ASN A 207 -4.91 -9.83 -30.74
N ARG A 208 -5.94 -9.00 -30.63
CA ARG A 208 -6.72 -8.51 -31.77
C ARG A 208 -6.23 -7.18 -32.32
N GLN A 209 -5.24 -6.55 -31.70
CA GLN A 209 -4.85 -5.17 -31.97
C GLN A 209 -3.66 -5.00 -32.90
N GLY A 210 -2.94 -6.08 -33.26
CA GLY A 210 -1.81 -6.06 -34.16
C GLY A 210 -0.46 -6.13 -33.45
N MET A 211 0.64 -5.82 -34.21
CA MET A 211 2.04 -6.05 -33.79
C MET A 211 2.81 -4.72 -33.72
N ARG A 212 2.20 -3.68 -33.18
CA ARG A 212 2.87 -2.39 -32.98
C ARG A 212 3.68 -2.41 -31.69
N ARG A 213 4.69 -1.52 -31.59
CA ARG A 213 5.51 -1.39 -30.38
C ARG A 213 4.67 -1.20 -29.11
N GLY A 214 3.62 -0.38 -29.16
CA GLY A 214 2.71 -0.15 -28.03
C GLY A 214 1.93 -1.40 -27.60
N ASP A 215 1.60 -2.28 -28.56
CA ASP A 215 0.87 -3.52 -28.28
C ASP A 215 1.77 -4.50 -27.49
N PHE A 216 3.06 -4.59 -27.84
CA PHE A 216 4.03 -5.38 -27.10
C PHE A 216 4.23 -4.85 -25.69
N GLN A 217 4.42 -3.54 -25.53
CA GLN A 217 4.58 -2.91 -24.21
C GLN A 217 3.35 -3.15 -23.31
N LEU A 218 2.14 -2.98 -23.85
CA LEU A 218 0.91 -3.25 -23.11
C LEU A 218 0.82 -4.71 -22.67
N ARG A 219 1.21 -5.65 -23.53
CA ARG A 219 1.19 -7.08 -23.20
C ARG A 219 2.23 -7.44 -22.13
N GLU A 220 3.43 -6.88 -22.21
CA GLU A 220 4.44 -7.04 -21.15
C GLU A 220 3.93 -6.51 -19.82
N GLU A 221 3.34 -5.32 -19.81
CA GLU A 221 2.78 -4.70 -18.61
C GLU A 221 1.67 -5.56 -17.99
N ILE A 222 0.73 -6.08 -18.78
CA ILE A 222 -0.32 -6.95 -18.27
C ILE A 222 0.27 -8.27 -17.73
N ALA A 223 1.26 -8.84 -18.41
CA ALA A 223 1.94 -10.04 -17.96
C ALA A 223 2.69 -9.80 -16.62
N ASP A 224 3.31 -8.63 -16.46
CA ASP A 224 3.94 -8.22 -15.20
C ASP A 224 2.92 -8.04 -14.07
N GLN A 225 1.74 -7.49 -14.37
CA GLN A 225 0.66 -7.40 -13.40
C GLN A 225 0.19 -8.78 -12.93
N VAL A 226 0.09 -9.76 -13.83
CA VAL A 226 -0.25 -11.15 -13.45
C VAL A 226 0.83 -11.75 -12.54
N ARG A 227 2.11 -11.57 -12.86
CA ARG A 227 3.22 -12.03 -12.01
C ARG A 227 3.18 -11.38 -10.64
N ALA A 228 2.97 -10.05 -10.59
CA ALA A 228 2.87 -9.31 -9.34
C ALA A 228 1.71 -9.79 -8.46
N LEU A 229 0.55 -10.11 -9.04
CA LEU A 229 -0.58 -10.69 -8.31
C LEU A 229 -0.24 -12.10 -7.76
N GLN A 230 0.50 -12.91 -8.51
CA GLN A 230 0.99 -14.20 -8.01
C GLN A 230 1.99 -14.03 -6.86
N ASP A 231 2.91 -13.08 -6.98
CA ASP A 231 3.86 -12.76 -5.91
C ASP A 231 3.17 -12.24 -4.64
N MET A 232 2.04 -11.52 -4.79
CA MET A 232 1.23 -11.12 -3.63
C MET A 232 0.67 -12.33 -2.87
N LYS A 233 0.26 -13.39 -3.54
CA LYS A 233 -0.15 -14.64 -2.87
C LYS A 233 1.00 -15.25 -2.08
N VAL A 234 2.20 -15.32 -2.68
CA VAL A 234 3.40 -15.82 -1.99
C VAL A 234 3.72 -14.96 -0.76
N MET A 235 3.65 -13.63 -0.89
CA MET A 235 3.85 -12.71 0.23
C MET A 235 2.83 -12.95 1.35
N ALA A 236 1.54 -13.04 1.03
CA ALA A 236 0.50 -13.29 2.03
C ALA A 236 0.67 -14.65 2.71
N GLN A 237 1.01 -15.69 1.97
CA GLN A 237 1.30 -17.03 2.50
C GLN A 237 2.47 -17.02 3.49
N SER A 238 3.49 -16.17 3.30
CA SER A 238 4.60 -16.03 4.26
C SER A 238 4.16 -15.54 5.63
N TYR A 239 3.00 -14.89 5.71
CA TYR A 239 2.33 -14.47 6.94
C TYR A 239 1.20 -15.43 7.38
N GLY A 240 1.02 -16.55 6.68
CA GLY A 240 0.00 -17.54 7.01
C GLY A 240 -1.41 -17.25 6.44
N TYR A 241 -1.53 -16.32 5.47
CA TYR A 241 -2.80 -15.95 4.87
C TYR A 241 -2.94 -16.42 3.42
N ASP A 242 -4.14 -16.83 3.05
CA ASP A 242 -4.52 -17.11 1.67
C ASP A 242 -5.49 -16.05 1.16
N ILE A 243 -4.99 -15.19 0.28
CA ILE A 243 -5.74 -14.08 -0.34
C ILE A 243 -6.31 -14.44 -1.71
N SER A 244 -6.37 -15.72 -2.04
CA SER A 244 -6.91 -16.21 -3.32
C SER A 244 -8.38 -15.82 -3.51
N GLU A 245 -9.15 -15.95 -2.45
CA GLU A 245 -10.59 -15.68 -2.42
C GLU A 245 -10.90 -14.31 -1.78
N PRO A 246 -12.08 -13.74 -2.05
CA PRO A 246 -12.55 -12.52 -1.40
C PRO A 246 -12.59 -12.63 0.13
N ALA A 247 -12.42 -11.49 0.78
CA ALA A 247 -12.50 -11.40 2.24
C ALA A 247 -13.90 -11.77 2.75
N LYS A 248 -13.97 -12.66 3.72
CA LYS A 248 -15.22 -13.19 4.28
C LYS A 248 -15.75 -12.34 5.44
N ASN A 249 -14.85 -11.63 6.10
CA ASN A 249 -15.15 -10.85 7.31
C ASN A 249 -14.29 -9.58 7.36
N ALA A 250 -14.55 -8.72 8.35
CA ALA A 250 -13.85 -7.44 8.51
C ALA A 250 -12.35 -7.61 8.75
N ARG A 251 -11.93 -8.63 9.50
CA ARG A 251 -10.49 -8.89 9.78
C ARG A 251 -9.75 -9.21 8.48
N GLU A 252 -10.32 -10.07 7.65
CA GLU A 252 -9.79 -10.38 6.33
C GLU A 252 -9.84 -9.15 5.40
N ALA A 253 -10.92 -8.37 5.40
CA ALA A 253 -11.05 -7.19 4.55
C ALA A 253 -9.94 -6.15 4.84
N VAL A 254 -9.67 -5.86 6.11
CA VAL A 254 -8.59 -4.97 6.53
C VAL A 254 -7.23 -5.54 6.12
N GLN A 255 -6.99 -6.83 6.38
CA GLN A 255 -5.71 -7.47 6.07
C GLN A 255 -5.46 -7.59 4.56
N TRP A 256 -6.45 -7.98 3.74
CA TRP A 256 -6.33 -8.08 2.29
C TRP A 256 -6.06 -6.71 1.65
N LEU A 257 -6.79 -5.69 2.10
CA LEU A 257 -6.56 -4.31 1.67
C LEU A 257 -5.15 -3.85 2.03
N TYR A 258 -4.70 -4.14 3.25
CA TYR A 258 -3.35 -3.78 3.69
C TYR A 258 -2.27 -4.53 2.89
N PHE A 259 -2.44 -5.81 2.55
CA PHE A 259 -1.52 -6.52 1.67
C PHE A 259 -1.44 -5.89 0.29
N GLY A 260 -2.54 -5.39 -0.27
CA GLY A 260 -2.54 -4.62 -1.51
C GLY A 260 -1.69 -3.35 -1.40
N TYR A 261 -1.84 -2.61 -0.32
CA TYR A 261 -1.02 -1.44 -0.03
C TYR A 261 0.46 -1.80 0.18
N LEU A 262 0.72 -2.84 0.98
CA LEU A 262 2.07 -3.33 1.26
C LEU A 262 2.80 -3.75 -0.02
N ALA A 263 2.12 -4.42 -0.94
CA ALA A 263 2.67 -4.79 -2.24
C ALA A 263 3.14 -3.55 -3.02
N ALA A 264 2.34 -2.49 -3.06
CA ALA A 264 2.70 -1.25 -3.72
C ALA A 264 3.94 -0.60 -3.09
N ILE A 265 4.01 -0.51 -1.77
CA ILE A 265 5.15 0.11 -1.08
C ILE A 265 6.43 -0.74 -1.13
N LYS A 266 6.33 -2.05 -1.32
CA LYS A 266 7.50 -2.92 -1.52
C LYS A 266 8.15 -2.74 -2.89
N THR A 267 7.41 -2.30 -3.89
CA THR A 267 7.89 -2.21 -5.27
C THR A 267 8.15 -0.80 -5.74
N GLN A 268 7.67 0.21 -5.04
CA GLN A 268 7.76 1.60 -5.48
C GLN A 268 8.51 2.47 -4.49
N ASN A 269 9.28 3.42 -5.04
CA ASN A 269 9.98 4.44 -4.27
C ASN A 269 9.27 5.78 -4.44
N GLY A 270 8.15 5.95 -3.75
CA GLY A 270 7.40 7.19 -3.76
C GLY A 270 7.47 7.94 -2.45
N ALA A 271 7.45 9.27 -2.51
CA ALA A 271 7.21 10.09 -1.34
C ALA A 271 5.73 10.03 -0.93
N ALA A 272 4.82 9.95 -1.90
CA ALA A 272 3.38 9.90 -1.70
C ALA A 272 2.85 8.51 -2.07
N MET A 273 2.70 7.66 -1.09
CA MET A 273 2.12 6.32 -1.20
C MET A 273 0.73 6.33 -0.55
N SER A 274 -0.20 7.03 -1.21
CA SER A 274 -1.54 7.27 -0.68
C SER A 274 -2.35 5.98 -0.55
N VAL A 275 -3.07 5.87 0.56
CA VAL A 275 -4.01 4.77 0.83
C VAL A 275 -5.34 5.02 0.14
N GLY A 276 -5.73 6.29 0.03
CA GLY A 276 -6.99 6.75 -0.56
C GLY A 276 -8.18 6.59 0.36
N ARG A 277 -9.37 6.59 -0.22
CA ARG A 277 -10.64 6.49 0.52
C ARG A 277 -11.00 5.03 0.75
N VAL A 278 -10.59 4.51 1.90
CA VAL A 278 -10.83 3.12 2.30
C VAL A 278 -11.76 2.99 3.51
N SER A 279 -11.98 4.09 4.25
CA SER A 279 -12.73 4.10 5.49
C SER A 279 -14.16 3.58 5.29
N THR A 280 -14.93 4.19 4.41
CA THR A 280 -16.30 3.80 4.09
C THR A 280 -16.40 2.36 3.55
N PHE A 281 -15.40 1.92 2.77
CA PHE A 281 -15.36 0.53 2.30
C PHE A 281 -15.21 -0.47 3.43
N LEU A 282 -14.28 -0.23 4.35
CA LEU A 282 -14.05 -1.10 5.50
C LEU A 282 -15.23 -1.07 6.49
N ASP A 283 -15.90 0.08 6.63
CA ASP A 283 -17.09 0.22 7.46
C ASP A 283 -18.19 -0.78 7.07
N ILE A 284 -18.39 -1.01 5.77
CA ILE A 284 -19.39 -1.98 5.27
C ILE A 284 -19.16 -3.38 5.85
N TYR A 285 -17.91 -3.82 5.92
CA TYR A 285 -17.56 -5.12 6.50
C TYR A 285 -17.64 -5.11 8.04
N ILE A 286 -17.15 -4.04 8.66
CA ILE A 286 -17.08 -3.90 10.11
C ILE A 286 -18.49 -3.86 10.70
N GLU A 287 -19.36 -2.99 10.20
CA GLU A 287 -20.73 -2.86 10.72
C GLU A 287 -21.55 -4.13 10.50
N ARG A 288 -21.41 -4.79 9.34
CA ARG A 288 -22.02 -6.09 9.12
C ARG A 288 -21.60 -7.13 10.17
N ASP A 289 -20.32 -7.17 10.49
CA ASP A 289 -19.78 -8.18 11.41
C ASP A 289 -20.13 -7.85 12.86
N ILE A 290 -20.27 -6.56 13.20
CA ILE A 290 -20.80 -6.12 14.50
C ILE A 290 -22.28 -6.49 14.60
N GLU A 291 -23.09 -6.21 13.58
CA GLU A 291 -24.51 -6.57 13.52
C GLU A 291 -24.73 -8.10 13.67
N LYS A 292 -23.79 -8.90 13.16
CA LYS A 292 -23.81 -10.38 13.29
C LYS A 292 -23.20 -10.92 14.58
N GLY A 293 -22.65 -10.07 15.44
CA GLY A 293 -21.94 -10.48 16.65
C GLY A 293 -20.62 -11.22 16.41
N ILE A 294 -20.04 -11.09 15.20
CA ILE A 294 -18.73 -11.67 14.82
C ILE A 294 -17.60 -10.77 15.32
N LEU A 295 -17.84 -9.48 15.43
CA LEU A 295 -16.90 -8.46 15.84
C LEU A 295 -17.53 -7.55 16.90
N THR A 296 -16.74 -7.11 17.86
CA THR A 296 -17.13 -6.08 18.84
C THR A 296 -16.58 -4.72 18.40
N GLU A 297 -17.14 -3.62 18.92
CA GLU A 297 -16.59 -2.27 18.67
C GLU A 297 -15.13 -2.16 19.10
N LYS A 298 -14.75 -2.80 20.19
CA LYS A 298 -13.36 -2.82 20.68
C LYS A 298 -12.42 -3.54 19.71
N GLU A 299 -12.83 -4.64 19.12
CA GLU A 299 -12.05 -5.37 18.12
C GLU A 299 -12.02 -4.63 16.78
N ALA A 300 -13.09 -3.91 16.44
CA ALA A 300 -13.13 -3.05 15.26
C ALA A 300 -12.10 -1.91 15.39
N GLN A 301 -12.06 -1.23 16.53
CA GLN A 301 -11.04 -0.21 16.80
C GLN A 301 -9.62 -0.80 16.76
N GLU A 302 -9.40 -1.98 17.37
CA GLU A 302 -8.09 -2.66 17.35
C GLU A 302 -7.58 -2.93 15.93
N LEU A 303 -8.47 -3.34 15.01
CA LEU A 303 -8.07 -3.54 13.60
C LEU A 303 -7.60 -2.23 12.95
N ILE A 304 -8.30 -1.13 13.19
CA ILE A 304 -7.96 0.18 12.63
C ILE A 304 -6.70 0.73 13.27
N ASP A 305 -6.52 0.59 14.57
CA ASP A 305 -5.31 0.97 15.29
C ASP A 305 -4.08 0.26 14.72
N HIS A 306 -4.17 -1.06 14.56
CA HIS A 306 -3.06 -1.86 14.06
C HIS A 306 -2.74 -1.52 12.59
N MET A 307 -3.73 -1.29 11.75
CA MET A 307 -3.51 -0.83 10.37
C MET A 307 -2.82 0.53 10.34
N THR A 308 -3.25 1.47 11.19
CA THR A 308 -2.67 2.81 11.27
C THR A 308 -1.23 2.77 11.78
N MET A 309 -0.91 1.92 12.76
CA MET A 309 0.47 1.69 13.20
C MET A 309 1.38 1.24 12.05
N LYS A 310 0.89 0.40 11.14
CA LYS A 310 1.67 -0.07 9.98
C LYS A 310 2.06 1.08 9.05
N PHE A 311 1.18 2.06 8.84
CA PHE A 311 1.50 3.23 8.02
C PHE A 311 2.64 4.06 8.61
N ARG A 312 2.79 4.10 9.93
CA ARG A 312 3.88 4.81 10.62
C ARG A 312 5.24 4.15 10.40
N MET A 313 5.29 2.91 9.98
CA MET A 313 6.53 2.14 9.82
C MET A 313 7.04 2.09 8.38
N VAL A 314 6.28 2.62 7.42
CA VAL A 314 6.72 2.69 6.01
C VAL A 314 7.81 3.75 5.88
N LYS A 315 9.03 3.31 5.58
CA LYS A 315 10.19 4.21 5.47
C LYS A 315 11.15 3.77 4.36
N PHE A 316 11.69 4.76 3.67
CA PHE A 316 12.73 4.56 2.65
C PHE A 316 14.03 5.20 3.09
N ALA A 317 15.16 4.64 2.67
CA ALA A 317 16.45 5.28 2.85
C ALA A 317 16.59 6.43 1.85
N ARG A 318 16.77 7.64 2.38
CA ARG A 318 16.93 8.88 1.60
C ARG A 318 18.09 9.70 2.14
N ILE A 319 18.66 10.55 1.29
CA ILE A 319 19.73 11.46 1.71
C ILE A 319 19.20 12.50 2.69
N PRO A 320 20.02 12.97 3.65
CA PRO A 320 19.60 13.94 4.67
C PRO A 320 19.03 15.24 4.09
N SER A 321 19.61 15.76 3.01
CA SER A 321 19.11 16.96 2.33
C SER A 321 17.68 16.81 1.81
N TYR A 322 17.31 15.62 1.37
CA TYR A 322 15.93 15.34 0.97
C TYR A 322 15.00 15.35 2.18
N ASN A 323 15.40 14.75 3.29
CA ASN A 323 14.61 14.77 4.52
C ASN A 323 14.45 16.19 5.07
N GLN A 324 15.49 17.01 4.96
CA GLN A 324 15.43 18.42 5.35
C GLN A 324 14.45 19.24 4.50
N LEU A 325 14.47 19.03 3.18
CA LEU A 325 13.56 19.71 2.24
C LEU A 325 12.09 19.44 2.55
N PHE A 326 11.76 18.24 3.00
CA PHE A 326 10.40 17.81 3.30
C PHE A 326 10.06 17.79 4.80
N SER A 327 10.86 18.48 5.64
CA SER A 327 10.64 18.57 7.10
C SER A 327 10.59 17.21 7.80
N GLY A 328 11.43 16.29 7.37
CA GLY A 328 11.53 14.95 7.91
C GLY A 328 11.59 13.89 6.82
N ASP A 329 11.10 12.69 7.13
CA ASP A 329 11.10 11.55 6.23
C ASP A 329 9.65 11.14 5.89
N PRO A 330 8.98 11.91 5.04
CA PRO A 330 7.61 11.59 4.73
C PRO A 330 7.52 10.38 3.80
N VAL A 331 6.72 9.42 4.22
CA VAL A 331 5.94 8.63 3.29
C VAL A 331 4.51 9.07 3.52
N TRP A 332 3.99 9.91 2.64
CA TRP A 332 2.63 10.40 2.79
C TRP A 332 1.64 9.28 2.45
N ALA A 333 1.33 8.48 3.45
CA ALA A 333 0.28 7.48 3.40
C ALA A 333 -1.08 8.17 3.59
N THR A 334 -1.42 9.07 2.67
CA THR A 334 -2.64 9.87 2.76
C THR A 334 -3.86 8.96 2.73
N LEU A 335 -4.67 9.05 3.78
CA LEU A 335 -5.96 8.37 3.90
C LEU A 335 -7.05 9.43 3.90
N GLU A 336 -8.09 9.21 3.10
CA GLU A 336 -9.24 10.08 3.02
C GLU A 336 -10.40 9.46 3.78
N VAL A 337 -11.05 10.28 4.60
CA VAL A 337 -12.26 9.91 5.33
C VAL A 337 -13.47 10.65 4.78
N ALA A 338 -14.65 10.13 5.03
CA ALA A 338 -15.93 10.74 4.65
C ALA A 338 -16.06 11.07 3.14
N GLY A 339 -16.75 12.13 2.82
CA GLY A 339 -17.02 12.63 1.46
C GLY A 339 -18.48 12.56 1.09
N MET A 340 -18.76 12.46 -0.21
CA MET A 340 -20.11 12.42 -0.76
C MET A 340 -20.26 11.24 -1.74
N GLY A 341 -21.35 10.50 -1.61
CA GLY A 341 -21.75 9.45 -2.53
C GLY A 341 -22.19 9.99 -3.89
N GLN A 342 -22.36 9.10 -4.85
CA GLN A 342 -22.82 9.49 -6.22
C GLN A 342 -24.23 10.09 -6.22
N ASP A 343 -25.03 9.72 -5.26
CA ASP A 343 -26.41 10.17 -5.05
C ASP A 343 -26.54 11.37 -4.10
N GLY A 344 -25.40 11.95 -3.70
CA GLY A 344 -25.36 13.11 -2.80
C GLY A 344 -25.48 12.79 -1.32
N ARG A 345 -25.64 11.53 -0.91
CA ARG A 345 -25.61 11.16 0.51
C ARG A 345 -24.23 11.41 1.12
N SER A 346 -24.18 11.79 2.38
CA SER A 346 -22.94 11.82 3.16
C SER A 346 -22.29 10.43 3.18
N MET A 347 -20.97 10.38 3.01
CA MET A 347 -20.17 9.16 3.19
C MET A 347 -19.49 9.11 4.56
N VAL A 348 -19.90 9.95 5.49
CA VAL A 348 -19.47 9.83 6.89
C VAL A 348 -19.99 8.51 7.45
N THR A 349 -19.09 7.70 7.99
CA THR A 349 -19.39 6.40 8.60
C THR A 349 -18.73 6.30 9.98
N LYS A 350 -19.09 5.33 10.79
CA LYS A 350 -18.44 5.11 12.08
C LYS A 350 -16.93 4.86 11.93
N ASN A 351 -16.52 4.26 10.83
CA ASN A 351 -15.11 3.97 10.62
C ASN A 351 -14.25 5.23 10.39
N ASP A 352 -14.86 6.33 9.95
CA ASP A 352 -14.16 7.63 9.87
C ASP A 352 -13.80 8.13 11.26
N TYR A 353 -14.70 7.99 12.23
CA TYR A 353 -14.45 8.29 13.64
C TYR A 353 -13.35 7.37 14.21
N ARG A 354 -13.38 6.05 13.90
CA ARG A 354 -12.35 5.11 14.35
C ARG A 354 -10.95 5.51 13.83
N PHE A 355 -10.86 5.93 12.57
CA PHE A 355 -9.58 6.44 12.03
C PHE A 355 -9.11 7.73 12.71
N LEU A 356 -10.01 8.67 12.94
CA LEU A 356 -9.67 9.91 13.63
C LEU A 356 -9.22 9.64 15.07
N HIS A 357 -9.90 8.74 15.77
CA HIS A 357 -9.57 8.34 17.14
C HIS A 357 -8.17 7.70 17.27
N THR A 358 -7.61 7.13 16.20
CA THR A 358 -6.21 6.63 16.23
C THR A 358 -5.16 7.74 16.36
N LEU A 359 -5.54 9.01 16.25
CA LEU A 359 -4.66 10.16 16.34
C LEU A 359 -4.54 10.72 17.76
N GLU A 360 -5.40 10.30 18.66
CA GLU A 360 -5.42 10.65 20.09
C GLU A 360 -4.49 9.76 20.91
#